data_50ce45b3b303b91449e69a91ddf7e526
#
_entry.id   50ce45b3b303b91449e69a91ddf7e526
#
_cell.length_a   1.000
_cell.length_b   1.000
_cell.length_c   1.000
_cell.angle_alpha   90.00
_cell.angle_beta   90.00
_cell.angle_gamma   90.00
#
_symmetry.space_group_name_H-M   'P 1'
#
loop_
_entity.id
_entity.type
_entity.pdbx_description
1 polymer ?
#
loop_
_entity_poly.entity_id
_entity_poly.type
_entity_poly.pdbx_seq_one_letter_code
_entity_poly.pdbx_strand_id
1 'polypeptide(L)'
;MKLRIGTRRSRLALAQAGEVAERLARTGFESEIVPMTTSGDRGAPVAVSPAGMKGLFVAEIVRALQAGEIDVAVHSAKDLPAADDEGVVVEAVPPRADPSDLLVTRDPSLRAGAIVGTSSLRRRAQLLALRPELRIVEIQGNVDRRLRKLEDGEVDGVVLAAAGIARLGVATPSSEVLPIVPAPGQGCLAVQARAEDETTR
;
A
#
# COMPACT_ATOMS: atom_id res chain seq x y z
N MET A 1 -13.77 20.33 -16.16
CA MET A 1 -13.53 18.88 -16.44
C MET A 1 -13.52 18.17 -15.11
N LYS A 2 -14.16 17.02 -14.98
CA LYS A 2 -14.15 16.19 -13.78
C LYS A 2 -13.11 15.08 -13.95
N LEU A 3 -12.08 15.05 -13.11
CA LEU A 3 -10.98 14.10 -13.20
C LEU A 3 -11.38 12.70 -12.69
N ARG A 4 -11.10 11.65 -13.45
CA ARG A 4 -11.33 10.26 -13.08
C ARG A 4 -10.07 9.71 -12.40
N ILE A 5 -10.15 9.43 -11.10
CA ILE A 5 -9.03 8.93 -10.29
C ILE A 5 -9.13 7.41 -10.21
N GLY A 6 -8.27 6.69 -10.93
CA GLY A 6 -8.17 5.24 -10.86
C GLY A 6 -7.42 4.77 -9.61
N THR A 7 -7.94 3.77 -8.93
CA THR A 7 -7.30 3.14 -7.78
C THR A 7 -7.84 1.73 -7.53
N ARG A 8 -7.17 0.95 -6.68
CA ARG A 8 -7.65 -0.38 -6.26
C ARG A 8 -8.92 -0.27 -5.40
N ARG A 9 -9.69 -1.36 -5.33
CA ARG A 9 -10.92 -1.43 -4.51
C ARG A 9 -10.68 -1.61 -3.01
N SER A 10 -9.45 -1.82 -2.54
CA SER A 10 -9.19 -2.00 -1.11
C SER A 10 -9.51 -0.72 -0.34
N ARG A 11 -10.00 -0.85 0.91
CA ARG A 11 -10.32 0.31 1.77
C ARG A 11 -9.16 1.29 1.87
N LEU A 12 -7.91 0.78 1.99
CA LEU A 12 -6.73 1.64 2.04
C LEU A 12 -6.52 2.39 0.73
N ALA A 13 -6.65 1.73 -0.42
CA ALA A 13 -6.48 2.39 -1.72
C ALA A 13 -7.56 3.46 -1.96
N LEU A 14 -8.80 3.19 -1.55
CA LEU A 14 -9.88 4.18 -1.61
C LEU A 14 -9.62 5.38 -0.70
N ALA A 15 -9.11 5.16 0.52
CA ALA A 15 -8.72 6.24 1.42
C ALA A 15 -7.57 7.08 0.84
N GLN A 16 -6.59 6.45 0.19
CA GLN A 16 -5.49 7.12 -0.50
C GLN A 16 -5.97 7.97 -1.68
N ALA A 17 -6.87 7.44 -2.51
CA ALA A 17 -7.48 8.19 -3.60
C ALA A 17 -8.35 9.34 -3.07
N GLY A 18 -9.06 9.13 -1.96
CA GLY A 18 -9.82 10.18 -1.27
C GLY A 18 -8.94 11.34 -0.80
N GLU A 19 -7.75 11.05 -0.23
CA GLU A 19 -6.77 12.06 0.16
C GLU A 19 -6.34 12.93 -1.03
N VAL A 20 -6.12 12.31 -2.20
CA VAL A 20 -5.79 13.04 -3.44
C VAL A 20 -6.98 13.85 -3.95
N ALA A 21 -8.19 13.25 -3.97
CA ALA A 21 -9.41 13.93 -4.39
C ALA A 21 -9.72 15.18 -3.54
N GLU A 22 -9.54 15.11 -2.21
CA GLU A 22 -9.69 16.25 -1.32
C GLU A 22 -8.68 17.36 -1.61
N ARG A 23 -7.43 17.02 -1.95
CA ARG A 23 -6.40 17.98 -2.33
C ARG A 23 -6.77 18.68 -3.62
N LEU A 24 -7.22 17.95 -4.64
CA LEU A 24 -7.71 18.49 -5.91
C LEU A 24 -8.90 19.43 -5.69
N ALA A 25 -9.86 19.04 -4.84
CA ALA A 25 -11.02 19.87 -4.54
C ALA A 25 -10.64 21.23 -3.91
N ARG A 26 -9.60 21.27 -3.06
CA ARG A 26 -9.08 22.52 -2.49
C ARG A 26 -8.48 23.49 -3.53
N THR A 27 -8.09 22.98 -4.68
CA THR A 27 -7.58 23.77 -5.82
C THR A 27 -8.66 24.03 -6.89
N GLY A 28 -9.92 23.65 -6.61
CA GLY A 28 -11.06 23.92 -7.49
C GLY A 28 -11.31 22.83 -8.54
N PHE A 29 -10.61 21.68 -8.48
CA PHE A 29 -10.83 20.59 -9.42
C PHE A 29 -11.84 19.59 -8.86
N GLU A 30 -12.86 19.28 -9.63
CA GLU A 30 -13.78 18.17 -9.36
C GLU A 30 -13.14 16.84 -9.77
N SER A 31 -13.36 15.82 -8.97
CA SER A 31 -12.87 14.47 -9.28
C SER A 31 -13.87 13.39 -8.89
N GLU A 32 -13.74 12.21 -9.49
CA GLU A 32 -14.44 11.00 -9.10
C GLU A 32 -13.47 9.84 -8.98
N ILE A 33 -13.70 8.99 -7.97
CA ILE A 33 -12.87 7.81 -7.76
C ILE A 33 -13.44 6.65 -8.56
N VAL A 34 -12.58 6.01 -9.37
CA VAL A 34 -12.90 4.83 -10.19
C VAL A 34 -12.21 3.61 -9.58
N PRO A 35 -12.93 2.78 -8.78
CA PRO A 35 -12.35 1.61 -8.14
C PRO A 35 -12.14 0.48 -9.15
N MET A 36 -10.91 -0.04 -9.23
CA MET A 36 -10.51 -1.09 -10.15
C MET A 36 -10.12 -2.37 -9.42
N THR A 37 -10.38 -3.52 -10.03
CA THR A 37 -9.97 -4.83 -9.51
C THR A 37 -8.71 -5.27 -10.23
N THR A 38 -7.63 -5.50 -9.49
CA THR A 38 -6.36 -5.97 -10.04
C THR A 38 -6.18 -7.48 -9.93
N SER A 39 -5.25 -8.05 -10.68
CA SER A 39 -4.89 -9.47 -10.60
C SER A 39 -4.42 -9.86 -9.20
N GLY A 40 -3.70 -8.95 -8.52
CA GLY A 40 -3.29 -9.13 -7.13
C GLY A 40 -4.47 -9.19 -6.15
N ASP A 41 -5.56 -8.45 -6.42
CA ASP A 41 -6.78 -8.50 -5.59
C ASP A 41 -7.55 -9.82 -5.77
N ARG A 42 -7.44 -10.45 -6.94
CA ARG A 42 -8.04 -11.76 -7.25
C ARG A 42 -7.26 -12.95 -6.70
N GLY A 43 -6.08 -12.71 -6.08
CA GLY A 43 -5.24 -13.78 -5.58
C GLY A 43 -4.63 -14.65 -6.68
N ALA A 44 -4.40 -14.06 -7.87
CA ALA A 44 -3.77 -14.77 -8.97
C ALA A 44 -2.42 -15.36 -8.52
N PRO A 45 -2.08 -16.61 -8.93
CA PRO A 45 -0.78 -17.18 -8.67
C PRO A 45 0.29 -16.21 -9.15
N VAL A 46 1.28 -15.93 -8.31
CA VAL A 46 2.41 -15.09 -8.66
C VAL A 46 3.24 -15.84 -9.73
N ALA A 47 2.86 -15.71 -10.99
CA ALA A 47 3.81 -15.95 -12.05
C ALA A 47 4.94 -14.93 -11.82
N VAL A 48 6.18 -15.42 -11.69
CA VAL A 48 7.36 -14.57 -11.51
C VAL A 48 7.51 -13.74 -12.79
N SER A 49 6.84 -12.59 -12.79
CA SER A 49 7.02 -11.58 -13.83
C SER A 49 8.38 -10.92 -13.61
N PRO A 50 9.08 -10.46 -14.65
CA PRO A 50 10.31 -9.67 -14.51
C PRO A 50 10.11 -8.42 -13.62
N ALA A 51 8.89 -7.90 -13.52
CA ALA A 51 8.52 -6.79 -12.63
C ALA A 51 8.28 -7.23 -11.16
N GLY A 52 8.36 -8.53 -10.85
CA GLY A 52 8.10 -9.08 -9.52
C GLY A 52 6.66 -8.93 -9.06
N MET A 53 6.40 -9.18 -7.77
CA MET A 53 5.07 -9.04 -7.16
C MET A 53 4.49 -7.63 -7.22
N LYS A 54 5.31 -6.60 -7.39
CA LYS A 54 4.88 -5.19 -7.39
C LYS A 54 3.99 -4.84 -8.58
N GLY A 55 4.27 -5.37 -9.78
CA GLY A 55 3.48 -5.11 -10.98
C GLY A 55 2.06 -5.66 -10.97
N LEU A 56 1.75 -6.67 -10.12
CA LEU A 56 0.42 -7.30 -10.06
C LEU A 56 -0.70 -6.37 -9.57
N PHE A 57 -0.35 -5.31 -8.87
CA PHE A 57 -1.31 -4.36 -8.32
C PHE A 57 -1.42 -3.06 -9.12
N VAL A 58 -0.57 -2.88 -10.13
CA VAL A 58 -0.39 -1.62 -10.85
C VAL A 58 -0.80 -1.76 -12.32
N ALA A 59 -0.47 -2.88 -12.95
CA ALA A 59 -0.58 -3.06 -14.41
C ALA A 59 -1.98 -2.80 -15.01
N GLU A 60 -3.07 -3.21 -14.34
CA GLU A 60 -4.42 -2.95 -14.84
C GLU A 60 -4.78 -1.47 -14.74
N ILE A 61 -4.34 -0.78 -13.69
CA ILE A 61 -4.62 0.64 -13.50
C ILE A 61 -3.82 1.47 -14.52
N VAL A 62 -2.54 1.12 -14.75
CA VAL A 62 -1.71 1.75 -15.78
C VAL A 62 -2.30 1.55 -17.18
N ARG A 63 -2.76 0.35 -17.51
CA ARG A 63 -3.45 0.11 -18.81
C ARG A 63 -4.69 0.97 -18.97
N ALA A 64 -5.52 1.11 -17.94
CA ALA A 64 -6.68 1.99 -17.97
C ALA A 64 -6.29 3.47 -18.13
N LEU A 65 -5.19 3.89 -17.51
CA LEU A 65 -4.63 5.24 -17.66
C LEU A 65 -4.17 5.47 -19.10
N GLN A 66 -3.41 4.54 -19.68
CA GLN A 66 -2.95 4.58 -21.07
C GLN A 66 -4.11 4.58 -22.07
N ALA A 67 -5.17 3.81 -21.79
CA ALA A 67 -6.39 3.75 -22.63
C ALA A 67 -7.31 4.98 -22.47
N GLY A 68 -7.02 5.92 -21.58
CA GLY A 68 -7.86 7.09 -21.33
C GLY A 68 -9.19 6.76 -20.60
N GLU A 69 -9.29 5.60 -19.97
CA GLU A 69 -10.45 5.22 -19.14
C GLU A 69 -10.46 5.96 -17.80
N ILE A 70 -9.28 6.35 -17.32
CA ILE A 70 -9.03 7.21 -16.16
C ILE A 70 -8.06 8.32 -16.56
N ASP A 71 -8.02 9.41 -15.79
CA ASP A 71 -7.19 10.57 -16.08
C ASP A 71 -5.92 10.58 -15.21
N VAL A 72 -6.04 10.14 -13.97
CA VAL A 72 -4.92 9.94 -13.04
C VAL A 72 -5.05 8.60 -12.32
N ALA A 73 -3.92 8.04 -11.91
CA ALA A 73 -3.86 6.82 -11.11
C ALA A 73 -3.19 7.09 -9.76
N VAL A 74 -3.80 6.63 -8.66
CA VAL A 74 -3.25 6.81 -7.31
C VAL A 74 -2.77 5.48 -6.76
N HIS A 75 -1.50 5.46 -6.34
CA HIS A 75 -0.80 4.31 -5.80
C HIS A 75 -0.10 4.61 -4.48
N SER A 76 0.10 3.57 -3.67
CA SER A 76 1.18 3.61 -2.68
C SER A 76 2.50 3.55 -3.43
N ALA A 77 3.37 4.54 -3.30
CA ALA A 77 4.61 4.62 -4.08
C ALA A 77 5.52 3.38 -3.92
N LYS A 78 5.51 2.74 -2.76
CA LYS A 78 6.26 1.50 -2.51
C LYS A 78 5.82 0.30 -3.36
N ASP A 79 4.63 0.35 -3.94
CA ASP A 79 4.05 -0.74 -4.74
C ASP A 79 4.32 -0.56 -6.24
N LEU A 80 4.81 0.62 -6.65
CA LEU A 80 5.27 0.87 -8.00
C LEU A 80 6.55 0.07 -8.32
N PRO A 81 6.70 -0.40 -9.57
CA PRO A 81 7.97 -0.94 -10.05
C PRO A 81 9.08 0.14 -10.04
N ALA A 82 10.33 -0.29 -10.14
CA ALA A 82 11.46 0.64 -10.19
C ALA A 82 11.62 1.33 -11.56
N ALA A 83 11.12 0.71 -12.60
CA ALA A 83 11.06 1.28 -13.95
C ALA A 83 9.68 1.85 -14.20
N ASP A 84 9.61 3.01 -14.83
CA ASP A 84 8.36 3.59 -15.27
C ASP A 84 7.76 2.78 -16.43
N ASP A 85 6.44 2.69 -16.47
CA ASP A 85 5.72 2.15 -17.61
C ASP A 85 5.72 3.17 -18.77
N GLU A 86 5.82 2.67 -20.01
CA GLU A 86 5.84 3.54 -21.18
C GLU A 86 4.58 4.40 -21.28
N GLY A 87 4.75 5.69 -21.57
CA GLY A 87 3.66 6.65 -21.78
C GLY A 87 2.97 7.12 -20.50
N VAL A 88 3.46 6.77 -19.31
CA VAL A 88 2.97 7.28 -18.03
C VAL A 88 4.11 7.82 -17.17
N VAL A 89 3.81 8.83 -16.37
CA VAL A 89 4.79 9.46 -15.47
C VAL A 89 4.19 9.65 -14.08
N VAL A 90 5.05 9.64 -13.07
CA VAL A 90 4.65 10.09 -11.72
C VAL A 90 4.68 11.61 -11.71
N GLU A 91 3.52 12.23 -11.79
CA GLU A 91 3.38 13.67 -11.91
C GLU A 91 3.38 14.38 -10.55
N ALA A 92 2.81 13.74 -9.53
CA ALA A 92 2.77 14.33 -8.20
C ALA A 92 3.01 13.31 -7.10
N VAL A 93 3.69 13.78 -6.05
CA VAL A 93 3.90 13.04 -4.80
C VAL A 93 3.45 13.95 -3.66
N PRO A 94 2.24 13.76 -3.12
CA PRO A 94 1.77 14.49 -1.95
C PRO A 94 2.71 14.34 -0.75
N PRO A 95 2.64 15.22 0.27
CA PRO A 95 3.46 15.13 1.47
C PRO A 95 3.46 13.73 2.06
N ARG A 96 4.67 13.23 2.37
CA ARG A 96 4.88 11.88 2.88
C ARG A 96 4.26 11.72 4.26
N ALA A 97 3.45 10.68 4.44
CA ALA A 97 3.01 10.24 5.76
C ALA A 97 4.14 9.45 6.47
N ASP A 98 3.94 9.11 7.76
CA ASP A 98 4.90 8.36 8.57
C ASP A 98 5.39 7.08 7.85
N PRO A 99 6.69 6.97 7.53
CA PRO A 99 7.24 5.82 6.84
C PRO A 99 7.46 4.58 7.71
N SER A 100 7.26 4.69 9.02
CA SER A 100 7.59 3.64 9.98
C SER A 100 6.82 2.35 9.74
N ASP A 101 7.42 1.24 10.17
CA ASP A 101 6.75 -0.03 10.33
C ASP A 101 6.31 -0.20 11.79
N LEU A 102 5.08 -0.62 11.99
CA LEU A 102 4.51 -0.93 13.30
C LEU A 102 4.43 -2.43 13.50
N LEU A 103 4.85 -2.90 14.65
CA LEU A 103 4.48 -4.21 15.16
C LEU A 103 3.20 -4.04 15.96
N VAL A 104 2.10 -4.55 15.43
CA VAL A 104 0.78 -4.51 16.09
C VAL A 104 0.56 -5.86 16.75
N THR A 105 0.21 -5.87 18.03
CA THR A 105 0.06 -7.07 18.86
C THR A 105 -1.25 -7.02 19.66
N ARG A 106 -1.74 -8.19 20.09
CA ARG A 106 -2.85 -8.26 21.05
C ARG A 106 -2.39 -7.96 22.47
N ASP A 107 -1.21 -8.47 22.83
CA ASP A 107 -0.55 -8.24 24.11
C ASP A 107 0.69 -7.36 23.88
N PRO A 108 0.92 -6.29 24.65
CA PRO A 108 2.11 -5.48 24.55
C PRO A 108 3.42 -6.28 24.70
N SER A 109 3.40 -7.37 25.46
CA SER A 109 4.56 -8.23 25.71
C SER A 109 4.52 -9.49 24.84
N LEU A 110 5.28 -9.50 23.73
CA LEU A 110 5.49 -10.74 22.97
C LEU A 110 6.48 -11.64 23.72
N ARG A 111 6.05 -12.88 23.99
CA ARG A 111 6.88 -13.94 24.54
C ARG A 111 7.86 -14.50 23.51
N ALA A 112 8.92 -15.17 23.98
CA ALA A 112 9.78 -15.95 23.11
C ALA A 112 8.95 -17.02 22.34
N GLY A 113 9.24 -17.19 21.06
CA GLY A 113 8.49 -18.09 20.18
C GLY A 113 7.14 -17.53 19.67
N ALA A 114 6.77 -16.29 20.03
CA ALA A 114 5.55 -15.66 19.51
C ALA A 114 5.54 -15.61 17.97
N ILE A 115 4.34 -15.82 17.39
CA ILE A 115 4.15 -15.89 15.95
C ILE A 115 3.82 -14.50 15.42
N VAL A 116 4.69 -13.96 14.54
CA VAL A 116 4.48 -12.65 13.89
C VAL A 116 4.30 -12.80 12.39
N GLY A 117 3.21 -12.24 11.87
CA GLY A 117 2.82 -12.32 10.46
C GLY A 117 3.43 -11.19 9.61
N THR A 118 4.20 -11.56 8.57
CA THR A 118 4.59 -10.65 7.48
C THR A 118 4.98 -11.43 6.23
N SER A 119 4.53 -10.99 5.05
CA SER A 119 4.99 -11.53 3.74
C SER A 119 6.18 -10.75 3.18
N SER A 120 6.66 -9.70 3.88
CA SER A 120 7.78 -8.88 3.44
C SER A 120 9.10 -9.49 3.88
N LEU A 121 9.94 -9.91 2.92
CA LEU A 121 11.29 -10.40 3.21
C LEU A 121 12.14 -9.36 3.93
N ARG A 122 12.01 -8.08 3.56
CA ARG A 122 12.67 -6.97 4.22
C ARG A 122 12.33 -6.90 5.71
N ARG A 123 11.02 -6.93 6.05
CA ARG A 123 10.54 -6.92 7.44
C ARG A 123 10.99 -8.16 8.20
N ARG A 124 10.83 -9.33 7.57
CA ARG A 124 11.25 -10.61 8.16
C ARG A 124 12.72 -10.61 8.56
N ALA A 125 13.61 -10.22 7.64
CA ALA A 125 15.05 -10.22 7.89
C ALA A 125 15.42 -9.27 9.04
N GLN A 126 14.93 -8.03 9.00
CA GLN A 126 15.23 -7.03 10.00
C GLN A 126 14.61 -7.36 11.37
N LEU A 127 13.38 -7.88 11.39
CA LEU A 127 12.72 -8.25 12.64
C LEU A 127 13.43 -9.43 13.32
N LEU A 128 13.87 -10.45 12.56
CA LEU A 128 14.64 -11.57 13.09
C LEU A 128 16.04 -11.15 13.57
N ALA A 129 16.64 -10.11 12.97
CA ALA A 129 17.90 -9.55 13.46
C ALA A 129 17.72 -8.82 14.82
N LEU A 130 16.58 -8.18 15.05
CA LEU A 130 16.24 -7.49 16.29
C LEU A 130 15.74 -8.44 17.37
N ARG A 131 14.94 -9.43 16.98
CA ARG A 131 14.23 -10.37 17.87
C ARG A 131 14.33 -11.79 17.31
N PRO A 132 15.49 -12.45 17.44
CA PRO A 132 15.73 -13.78 16.85
C PRO A 132 14.84 -14.89 17.45
N GLU A 133 14.28 -14.64 18.63
CA GLU A 133 13.38 -15.57 19.33
C GLU A 133 11.97 -15.63 18.72
N LEU A 134 11.61 -14.71 17.81
CA LEU A 134 10.27 -14.69 17.18
C LEU A 134 10.17 -15.71 16.05
N ARG A 135 8.96 -16.26 15.89
CA ARG A 135 8.61 -17.09 14.74
C ARG A 135 7.88 -16.27 13.69
N ILE A 136 8.53 -16.04 12.54
CA ILE A 136 7.91 -15.28 11.47
C ILE A 136 7.19 -16.18 10.49
N VAL A 137 5.90 -15.88 10.25
CA VAL A 137 5.05 -16.60 9.30
C VAL A 137 4.60 -15.69 8.18
N GLU A 138 4.37 -16.27 7.00
CA GLU A 138 3.79 -15.52 5.89
C GLU A 138 2.31 -15.24 6.18
N ILE A 139 1.89 -13.99 5.94
CA ILE A 139 0.51 -13.55 6.08
C ILE A 139 0.08 -12.73 4.87
N GLN A 140 -0.96 -13.19 4.18
CA GLN A 140 -1.49 -12.55 2.99
C GLN A 140 -2.74 -11.70 3.31
N GLY A 141 -3.08 -10.79 2.40
CA GLY A 141 -4.26 -9.95 2.48
C GLY A 141 -3.92 -8.47 2.75
N ASN A 142 -4.97 -7.66 2.66
CA ASN A 142 -4.92 -6.23 2.98
C ASN A 142 -4.81 -6.01 4.51
N VAL A 143 -4.71 -4.74 4.92
CA VAL A 143 -4.56 -4.37 6.35
C VAL A 143 -5.69 -4.94 7.20
N ASP A 144 -6.95 -4.78 6.77
CA ASP A 144 -8.12 -5.27 7.51
C ASP A 144 -8.08 -6.78 7.74
N ARG A 145 -7.72 -7.55 6.69
CA ARG A 145 -7.62 -9.02 6.80
C ARG A 145 -6.50 -9.45 7.75
N ARG A 146 -5.36 -8.74 7.74
CA ARG A 146 -4.24 -9.03 8.64
C ARG A 146 -4.56 -8.69 10.09
N LEU A 147 -5.27 -7.59 10.34
CA LEU A 147 -5.73 -7.24 11.68
C LEU A 147 -6.76 -8.26 12.20
N ARG A 148 -7.68 -8.71 11.35
CA ARG A 148 -8.63 -9.76 11.73
C ARG A 148 -7.93 -11.06 12.12
N LYS A 149 -6.91 -11.49 11.38
CA LYS A 149 -6.09 -12.67 11.74
C LYS A 149 -5.37 -12.51 13.08
N LEU A 150 -4.96 -11.30 13.44
CA LEU A 150 -4.44 -10.98 14.75
C LEU A 150 -5.54 -11.09 15.82
N GLU A 151 -6.72 -10.54 15.59
CA GLU A 151 -7.89 -10.60 16.48
C GLU A 151 -8.34 -12.05 16.70
N ASP A 152 -8.41 -12.85 15.63
CA ASP A 152 -8.80 -14.26 15.65
C ASP A 152 -7.74 -15.18 16.33
N GLY A 153 -6.54 -14.63 16.63
CA GLY A 153 -5.47 -15.38 17.29
C GLY A 153 -4.69 -16.31 16.38
N GLU A 154 -4.80 -16.18 15.06
CA GLU A 154 -3.97 -16.96 14.11
C GLU A 154 -2.48 -16.58 14.24
N VAL A 155 -2.19 -15.33 14.67
CA VAL A 155 -0.85 -14.81 14.97
C VAL A 155 -0.88 -13.95 16.24
N ASP A 156 0.26 -13.82 16.92
CA ASP A 156 0.42 -13.00 18.11
C ASP A 156 0.72 -11.53 17.76
N GLY A 157 1.26 -11.28 16.57
CA GLY A 157 1.56 -9.94 16.05
C GLY A 157 1.55 -9.89 14.53
N VAL A 158 1.38 -8.68 13.98
CA VAL A 158 1.50 -8.39 12.54
C VAL A 158 2.31 -7.14 12.30
N VAL A 159 3.13 -7.12 11.23
CA VAL A 159 3.89 -5.92 10.86
C VAL A 159 3.16 -5.16 9.77
N LEU A 160 2.77 -3.93 10.08
CA LEU A 160 2.01 -3.03 9.20
C LEU A 160 2.75 -1.69 9.03
N ALA A 161 2.46 -0.96 7.95
CA ALA A 161 2.97 0.39 7.76
C ALA A 161 2.11 1.40 8.55
N ALA A 162 2.74 2.28 9.32
CA ALA A 162 2.08 3.33 10.11
C ALA A 162 1.12 4.18 9.25
N ALA A 163 1.59 4.64 8.08
CA ALA A 163 0.76 5.38 7.12
C ALA A 163 -0.52 4.64 6.71
N GLY A 164 -0.49 3.31 6.62
CA GLY A 164 -1.67 2.51 6.26
C GLY A 164 -2.72 2.50 7.39
N ILE A 165 -2.27 2.32 8.61
CA ILE A 165 -3.12 2.36 9.81
C ILE A 165 -3.75 3.75 9.98
N ALA A 166 -2.92 4.81 9.89
CA ALA A 166 -3.38 6.20 10.02
C ALA A 166 -4.44 6.56 8.96
N ARG A 167 -4.20 6.21 7.69
CA ARG A 167 -5.16 6.50 6.59
C ARG A 167 -6.48 5.73 6.72
N LEU A 168 -6.46 4.56 7.31
CA LEU A 168 -7.67 3.80 7.57
C LEU A 168 -8.43 4.27 8.82
N GLY A 169 -7.80 5.07 9.68
CA GLY A 169 -8.36 5.46 10.97
C GLY A 169 -8.64 4.27 11.89
N VAL A 170 -7.87 3.17 11.76
CA VAL A 170 -8.10 1.93 12.50
C VAL A 170 -7.36 2.01 13.83
N ALA A 171 -8.08 1.79 14.92
CA ALA A 171 -7.45 1.58 16.22
C ALA A 171 -6.71 0.24 16.25
N THR A 172 -5.55 0.22 16.90
CA THR A 172 -4.77 -0.99 17.14
C THR A 172 -4.77 -1.29 18.63
N PRO A 173 -4.90 -2.57 19.06
CA PRO A 173 -4.92 -2.92 20.49
C PRO A 173 -3.63 -2.49 21.19
N SER A 174 -2.49 -2.79 20.59
CA SER A 174 -1.17 -2.34 20.99
C SER A 174 -0.30 -2.20 19.74
N SER A 175 0.58 -1.22 19.70
CA SER A 175 1.52 -1.06 18.59
C SER A 175 2.84 -0.45 19.05
N GLU A 176 3.92 -0.97 18.49
CA GLU A 176 5.30 -0.52 18.70
C GLU A 176 5.91 -0.11 17.37
N VAL A 177 6.56 1.03 17.32
CA VAL A 177 7.35 1.44 16.15
C VAL A 177 8.62 0.59 16.09
N LEU A 178 8.79 -0.14 14.98
CA LEU A 178 10.00 -0.95 14.78
C LEU A 178 11.17 -0.08 14.30
N PRO A 179 12.35 -0.19 14.94
CA PRO A 179 13.56 0.52 14.51
C PRO A 179 14.20 -0.19 13.30
N ILE A 180 13.46 -0.31 12.21
CA ILE A 180 13.88 -0.97 10.97
C ILE A 180 13.80 -0.01 9.78
N VAL A 181 14.61 -0.27 8.75
CA VAL A 181 14.60 0.54 7.52
C VAL A 181 13.29 0.29 6.77
N PRO A 182 12.47 1.31 6.49
CA PRO A 182 11.22 1.16 5.77
C PRO A 182 11.45 0.79 4.29
N ALA A 183 10.38 0.39 3.61
CA ALA A 183 10.45 0.20 2.17
C ALA A 183 10.67 1.55 1.46
N PRO A 184 11.42 1.61 0.35
CA PRO A 184 11.47 2.80 -0.48
C PRO A 184 10.06 3.26 -0.85
N GLY A 185 9.78 4.56 -0.74
CA GLY A 185 8.45 5.11 -1.00
C GLY A 185 7.36 4.78 0.04
N GLN A 186 7.68 4.10 1.14
CA GLN A 186 6.68 3.84 2.20
C GLN A 186 6.21 5.16 2.83
N GLY A 187 4.90 5.33 2.96
CA GLY A 187 4.26 6.57 3.41
C GLY A 187 3.91 7.54 2.27
N CYS A 188 4.61 7.47 1.12
CA CYS A 188 4.30 8.29 -0.05
C CYS A 188 3.13 7.73 -0.85
N LEU A 189 2.33 8.63 -1.41
CA LEU A 189 1.45 8.36 -2.55
C LEU A 189 2.17 8.75 -3.83
N ALA A 190 1.86 8.07 -4.91
CA ALA A 190 2.26 8.45 -6.25
C ALA A 190 1.01 8.69 -7.09
N VAL A 191 0.93 9.84 -7.73
CA VAL A 191 -0.13 10.17 -8.69
C VAL A 191 0.50 10.10 -10.07
N GLN A 192 0.06 9.11 -10.87
CA GLN A 192 0.51 8.98 -12.25
C GLN A 192 -0.49 9.61 -13.21
N ALA A 193 0.01 10.21 -14.29
CA ALA A 193 -0.74 10.71 -15.43
C ALA A 193 -0.13 10.19 -16.72
N ARG A 194 -0.83 10.36 -17.85
CA ARG A 194 -0.26 10.12 -19.17
C ARG A 194 0.81 11.17 -19.47
N ALA A 195 1.95 10.74 -20.01
CA ALA A 195 3.09 11.63 -20.28
C ALA A 195 2.76 12.75 -21.26
N GLU A 196 1.83 12.54 -22.20
CA GLU A 196 1.45 13.49 -23.25
C GLU A 196 0.19 14.31 -22.92
N ASP A 197 -0.41 14.09 -21.74
CA ASP A 197 -1.65 14.78 -21.34
C ASP A 197 -1.37 16.06 -20.55
N GLU A 198 -1.02 17.13 -21.26
CA GLU A 198 -0.71 18.43 -20.65
C GLU A 198 -1.89 19.03 -19.86
N THR A 199 -3.11 18.60 -20.11
CA THR A 199 -4.30 19.11 -19.40
C THR A 199 -4.45 18.52 -18.02
N THR A 200 -4.00 17.26 -17.83
CA THR A 200 -4.10 16.52 -16.56
C THR A 200 -2.82 16.68 -15.71
N ARG A 201 -1.71 17.02 -16.32
CA ARG A 201 -0.41 17.32 -15.69
C ARG A 201 -0.40 18.73 -15.15
#